data_ec8d31fa15ee31183657e15653759946
#
_entry.id   ec8d31fa15ee31183657e15653759946
#
_cell.length_a   1.000
_cell.length_b   1.000
_cell.length_c   1.000
_cell.angle_alpha   90.00
_cell.angle_beta   90.00
_cell.angle_gamma   90.00
#
_symmetry.space_group_name_H-M   'P 1'
#
loop_
_entity.id
_entity.type
_entity.pdbx_description
1 polymer ?
#
loop_
_entity_poly.entity_id
_entity_poly.type
_entity_poly.pdbx_seq_one_letter_code
_entity_poly.pdbx_strand_id
1 'polypeptide(L)'
;MKRRPRGPDIPLLGERLRLLEEEWRGRRLDSDPLELPHRYAAPADREVVAFLSASLAFGRVASIRSSAERLLDALGPSPADALARDAWDAPRLDGFVHRWVDSRSLRPFLRAVGATL
;
A
#
# COMPACT_ATOMS: atom_id res chain seq x y z
N MET A 1 28.13 26.68 34.98
CA MET A 1 28.64 26.16 33.70
C MET A 1 27.72 25.02 33.26
N LYS A 2 26.82 25.27 32.28
CA LYS A 2 25.90 24.24 31.78
C LYS A 2 26.70 23.24 30.92
N ARG A 3 26.76 21.96 31.33
CA ARG A 3 27.31 20.88 30.49
C ARG A 3 26.55 20.79 29.21
N ARG A 4 27.21 20.90 28.05
CA ARG A 4 26.62 20.57 26.76
C ARG A 4 26.12 19.11 26.81
N PRO A 5 24.90 18.82 26.33
CA PRO A 5 24.46 17.45 26.24
C PRO A 5 25.45 16.67 25.36
N ARG A 6 25.86 15.48 25.82
CA ARG A 6 26.67 14.56 25.01
C ARG A 6 25.83 14.17 23.78
N GLY A 7 26.42 14.28 22.61
CA GLY A 7 25.81 13.77 21.39
C GLY A 7 25.46 12.27 21.50
N PRO A 8 24.63 11.75 20.58
CA PRO A 8 24.25 10.34 20.59
C PRO A 8 25.49 9.45 20.48
N ASP A 9 25.52 8.38 21.27
CA ASP A 9 26.54 7.33 21.16
C ASP A 9 26.23 6.50 19.89
N ILE A 10 26.91 6.83 18.80
CA ILE A 10 26.67 6.24 17.46
C ILE A 10 26.87 4.72 17.44
N PRO A 11 27.95 4.14 18.08
CA PRO A 11 28.10 2.70 18.18
C PRO A 11 26.91 2.02 18.87
N LEU A 12 26.47 2.55 20.00
CA LEU A 12 25.32 2.02 20.74
C LEU A 12 24.01 2.16 19.94
N LEU A 13 23.83 3.26 19.20
CA LEU A 13 22.69 3.45 18.32
C LEU A 13 22.69 2.42 17.19
N GLY A 14 23.83 2.19 16.57
CA GLY A 14 23.98 1.19 15.51
C GLY A 14 23.66 -0.23 15.97
N GLU A 15 24.09 -0.59 17.19
CA GLU A 15 23.74 -1.89 17.78
C GLU A 15 22.24 -2.02 18.04
N ARG A 16 21.61 -1.00 18.61
CA ARG A 16 20.16 -0.98 18.85
C ARG A 16 19.35 -1.08 17.56
N LEU A 17 19.79 -0.39 16.52
CA LEU A 17 19.14 -0.47 15.20
C LEU A 17 19.24 -1.87 14.59
N ARG A 18 20.39 -2.55 14.72
CA ARG A 18 20.54 -3.95 14.27
C ARG A 18 19.64 -4.90 15.03
N LEU A 19 19.56 -4.76 16.35
CA LEU A 19 18.67 -5.58 17.17
C LEU A 19 17.19 -5.36 16.79
N LEU A 20 16.78 -4.13 16.54
CA LEU A 20 15.45 -3.83 16.03
C LEU A 20 15.22 -4.45 14.65
N GLU A 21 16.16 -4.33 13.74
CA GLU A 21 16.07 -4.94 12.41
C GLU A 21 15.91 -6.44 12.50
N GLU A 22 16.69 -7.12 13.36
CA GLU A 22 16.58 -8.56 13.59
C GLU A 22 15.24 -8.95 14.20
N GLU A 23 14.75 -8.18 15.17
CA GLU A 23 13.44 -8.40 15.78
C GLU A 23 12.29 -8.25 14.78
N TRP A 24 12.39 -7.30 13.85
CA TRP A 24 11.36 -7.05 12.84
C TRP A 24 11.52 -7.86 11.57
N ARG A 25 12.70 -8.42 11.34
CA ARG A 25 12.97 -9.30 10.20
C ARG A 25 12.11 -10.57 10.33
N GLY A 26 11.19 -10.75 9.40
CA GLY A 26 10.27 -11.89 9.39
C GLY A 26 8.96 -11.69 10.16
N ARG A 27 8.77 -10.56 10.83
CA ARG A 27 7.43 -10.20 11.30
C ARG A 27 6.53 -9.92 10.10
N ARG A 28 5.35 -10.54 10.11
CA ARG A 28 4.34 -10.25 9.10
C ARG A 28 3.87 -8.81 9.23
N LEU A 29 3.75 -8.13 8.09
CA LEU A 29 3.20 -6.78 8.00
C LEU A 29 1.67 -6.79 8.02
N ASP A 30 1.07 -7.69 8.78
CA ASP A 30 -0.38 -7.99 8.75
C ASP A 30 -1.28 -6.78 9.01
N SER A 31 -0.74 -5.75 9.65
CA SER A 31 -1.45 -4.49 9.91
C SER A 31 -1.08 -3.36 8.95
N ASP A 32 -0.09 -3.55 8.09
CA ASP A 32 0.43 -2.52 7.19
C ASP A 32 -0.11 -2.72 5.77
N PRO A 33 -0.57 -1.67 5.07
CA PRO A 33 -0.96 -1.76 3.66
C PRO A 33 0.12 -2.32 2.74
N LEU A 34 1.39 -2.25 3.10
CA LEU A 34 2.52 -2.84 2.38
C LEU A 34 2.42 -4.37 2.26
N GLU A 35 1.66 -5.03 3.12
CA GLU A 35 1.38 -6.46 3.03
C GLU A 35 0.62 -6.80 1.74
N LEU A 36 -0.24 -5.91 1.24
CA LEU A 36 -1.09 -6.17 0.09
C LEU A 36 -0.31 -6.53 -1.19
N PRO A 37 0.74 -5.80 -1.60
CA PRO A 37 1.56 -6.21 -2.76
C PRO A 37 2.21 -7.59 -2.61
N HIS A 38 2.54 -7.97 -1.37
CA HIS A 38 3.19 -9.26 -1.10
C HIS A 38 2.27 -10.48 -1.30
N ARG A 39 0.97 -10.27 -1.44
CA ARG A 39 0.01 -11.34 -1.75
C ARG A 39 0.12 -11.87 -3.18
N TYR A 40 0.76 -11.12 -4.07
CA TYR A 40 0.81 -11.41 -5.50
C TYR A 40 2.17 -11.98 -5.90
N ALA A 41 2.17 -13.03 -6.71
CA ALA A 41 3.39 -13.65 -7.22
C ALA A 41 3.95 -12.92 -8.45
N ALA A 42 3.06 -12.46 -9.35
CA ALA A 42 3.47 -11.79 -10.58
C ALA A 42 4.02 -10.38 -10.31
N PRO A 43 5.20 -10.02 -10.84
CA PRO A 43 5.79 -8.70 -10.64
C PRO A 43 4.89 -7.54 -11.08
N ALA A 44 4.20 -7.68 -12.20
CA ALA A 44 3.28 -6.65 -12.70
C ALA A 44 2.11 -6.40 -11.73
N ASP A 45 1.53 -7.45 -11.15
CA ASP A 45 0.49 -7.31 -10.14
C ASP A 45 1.02 -6.66 -8.87
N ARG A 46 2.21 -7.04 -8.40
CA ARG A 46 2.86 -6.40 -7.24
C ARG A 46 3.05 -4.91 -7.44
N GLU A 47 3.56 -4.51 -8.60
CA GLU A 47 3.81 -3.11 -8.92
C GLU A 47 2.51 -2.31 -8.93
N VAL A 48 1.49 -2.81 -9.59
CA VAL A 48 0.16 -2.18 -9.64
C VAL A 48 -0.46 -2.07 -8.26
N VAL A 49 -0.46 -3.16 -7.49
CA VAL A 49 -1.02 -3.16 -6.14
C VAL A 49 -0.26 -2.24 -5.20
N ALA A 50 1.07 -2.19 -5.29
CA ALA A 50 1.88 -1.25 -4.52
C ALA A 50 1.54 0.21 -4.87
N PHE A 51 1.40 0.51 -6.15
CA PHE A 51 1.03 1.85 -6.63
C PHE A 51 -0.38 2.25 -6.17
N LEU A 52 -1.37 1.38 -6.32
CA LEU A 52 -2.74 1.65 -5.88
C LEU A 52 -2.84 1.81 -4.37
N SER A 53 -2.17 0.95 -3.61
CA SER A 53 -2.14 1.04 -2.14
C SER A 53 -1.49 2.33 -1.67
N ALA A 54 -0.38 2.73 -2.29
CA ALA A 54 0.29 4.00 -2.00
C ALA A 54 -0.59 5.21 -2.35
N SER A 55 -1.36 5.13 -3.44
CA SER A 55 -2.28 6.19 -3.85
C SER A 55 -3.44 6.41 -2.87
N LEU A 56 -3.80 5.38 -2.09
CA LEU A 56 -4.83 5.45 -1.05
C LEU A 56 -4.24 5.65 0.36
N ALA A 57 -2.92 5.78 0.50
CA ALA A 57 -2.21 5.79 1.79
C ALA A 57 -2.34 7.11 2.55
N PHE A 58 -3.56 7.56 2.78
CA PHE A 58 -3.88 8.73 3.60
C PHE A 58 -5.07 8.44 4.52
N GLY A 59 -4.94 8.84 5.76
CA GLY A 59 -5.92 8.55 6.81
C GLY A 59 -5.46 7.45 7.76
N ARG A 60 -6.42 6.78 8.39
CA ARG A 60 -6.14 5.69 9.33
C ARG A 60 -5.75 4.41 8.57
N VAL A 61 -4.74 3.70 9.06
CA VAL A 61 -4.24 2.45 8.47
C VAL A 61 -5.37 1.43 8.23
N ALA A 62 -6.26 1.24 9.19
CA ALA A 62 -7.42 0.35 9.03
C ALA A 62 -8.33 0.74 7.87
N SER A 63 -8.58 2.04 7.69
CA SER A 63 -9.38 2.56 6.56
C SER A 63 -8.66 2.41 5.23
N ILE A 64 -7.35 2.65 5.20
CA ILE A 64 -6.51 2.46 4.01
C ILE A 64 -6.57 0.99 3.57
N ARG A 65 -6.36 0.06 4.49
CA ARG A 65 -6.44 -1.38 4.19
C ARG A 65 -7.81 -1.79 3.67
N SER A 66 -8.87 -1.41 4.36
CA SER A 66 -10.25 -1.72 3.97
C SER A 66 -10.59 -1.21 2.58
N SER A 67 -10.21 0.03 2.27
CA SER A 67 -10.44 0.63 0.95
C SER A 67 -9.60 -0.03 -0.13
N ALA A 68 -8.33 -0.32 0.14
CA ALA A 68 -7.45 -1.02 -0.80
C ALA A 68 -7.95 -2.44 -1.06
N GLU A 69 -8.34 -3.19 -0.05
CA GLU A 69 -8.90 -4.54 -0.20
C GLU A 69 -10.17 -4.53 -1.05
N ARG A 70 -11.07 -3.59 -0.81
CA ARG A 70 -12.26 -3.43 -1.64
C ARG A 70 -11.94 -3.16 -3.11
N LEU A 71 -10.93 -2.33 -3.37
CA LEU A 71 -10.44 -2.07 -4.72
C LEU A 71 -9.86 -3.33 -5.37
N LEU A 72 -9.03 -4.06 -4.63
CA LEU A 72 -8.41 -5.30 -5.12
C LEU A 72 -9.45 -6.41 -5.39
N ASP A 73 -10.49 -6.50 -4.57
CA ASP A 73 -11.60 -7.42 -4.80
C ASP A 73 -12.32 -7.13 -6.12
N ALA A 74 -12.45 -5.86 -6.49
CA ALA A 74 -13.04 -5.47 -7.77
C ALA A 74 -12.12 -5.78 -8.97
N LEU A 75 -10.80 -5.70 -8.78
CA LEU A 75 -9.82 -6.02 -9.83
C LEU A 75 -9.60 -7.53 -10.02
N GLY A 76 -9.88 -8.32 -8.99
CA GLY A 76 -9.71 -9.77 -9.03
C GLY A 76 -8.27 -10.26 -8.89
N PRO A 77 -7.99 -11.52 -9.28
CA PRO A 77 -6.71 -12.19 -8.96
C PRO A 77 -5.50 -11.66 -9.73
N SER A 78 -5.71 -10.95 -10.83
CA SER A 78 -4.65 -10.37 -11.68
C SER A 78 -4.93 -8.89 -11.93
N PRO A 79 -4.65 -8.02 -10.97
CA PRO A 79 -4.97 -6.59 -11.05
C PRO A 79 -4.38 -5.89 -12.28
N ALA A 80 -3.15 -6.22 -12.65
CA ALA A 80 -2.49 -5.64 -13.82
C ALA A 80 -3.22 -5.98 -15.12
N ASP A 81 -3.60 -7.24 -15.30
CA ASP A 81 -4.34 -7.69 -16.47
C ASP A 81 -5.74 -7.08 -16.50
N ALA A 82 -6.43 -7.05 -15.36
CA ALA A 82 -7.75 -6.44 -15.25
C ALA A 82 -7.74 -4.96 -15.65
N LEU A 83 -6.74 -4.21 -15.23
CA LEU A 83 -6.59 -2.80 -15.59
C LEU A 83 -6.21 -2.62 -17.05
N ALA A 84 -5.26 -3.40 -17.58
CA ALA A 84 -4.83 -3.32 -18.96
C ALA A 84 -5.95 -3.60 -19.95
N ARG A 85 -6.88 -4.49 -19.60
CA ARG A 85 -8.05 -4.84 -20.42
C ARG A 85 -9.31 -4.03 -20.13
N ASP A 86 -9.29 -3.11 -19.17
CA ASP A 86 -10.48 -2.43 -18.62
C ASP A 86 -11.59 -3.44 -18.23
N ALA A 87 -11.18 -4.59 -17.68
CA ALA A 87 -12.01 -5.75 -17.36
C ALA A 87 -12.07 -6.02 -15.85
N TRP A 88 -12.61 -5.07 -15.11
CA TRP A 88 -12.79 -5.15 -13.66
C TRP A 88 -14.25 -4.97 -13.27
N ASP A 89 -14.62 -5.47 -12.08
CA ASP A 89 -15.99 -5.44 -11.58
C ASP A 89 -16.36 -4.03 -11.09
N ALA A 90 -16.73 -3.16 -12.01
CA ALA A 90 -17.11 -1.79 -11.74
C ALA A 90 -18.27 -1.65 -10.71
N PRO A 91 -19.31 -2.51 -10.73
CA PRO A 91 -20.38 -2.48 -9.72
C PRO A 91 -19.89 -2.65 -8.29
N ARG A 92 -18.82 -3.40 -8.03
CA ARG A 92 -18.22 -3.54 -6.70
C ARG A 92 -17.66 -2.24 -6.16
N LEU A 93 -17.37 -1.28 -7.01
CA LEU A 93 -16.88 0.04 -6.64
C LEU A 93 -18.01 1.07 -6.49
N ASP A 94 -19.26 0.69 -6.70
CA ASP A 94 -20.41 1.58 -6.48
C ASP A 94 -20.48 1.96 -5.01
N GLY A 95 -20.56 3.27 -4.75
CA GLY A 95 -20.49 3.82 -3.39
C GLY A 95 -19.11 3.73 -2.73
N PHE A 96 -18.05 3.45 -3.48
CA PHE A 96 -16.68 3.54 -2.96
C PHE A 96 -16.38 4.96 -2.50
N VAL A 97 -15.92 5.08 -1.26
CA VAL A 97 -15.45 6.33 -0.67
C VAL A 97 -14.23 6.04 0.19
N HIS A 98 -13.15 6.72 -0.09
CA HIS A 98 -11.97 6.77 0.76
C HIS A 98 -11.53 8.23 0.90
N ARG A 99 -11.90 8.86 2.03
CA ARG A 99 -11.71 10.28 2.26
C ARG A 99 -12.42 11.09 1.16
N TRP A 100 -11.66 11.84 0.35
CA TRP A 100 -12.19 12.62 -0.77
C TRP A 100 -12.18 11.87 -2.12
N VAL A 101 -11.75 10.61 -2.13
CA VAL A 101 -11.79 9.76 -3.32
C VAL A 101 -13.10 8.99 -3.34
N ASP A 102 -13.92 9.21 -4.34
CA ASP A 102 -15.16 8.48 -4.59
C ASP A 102 -15.07 7.64 -5.88
N SER A 103 -16.13 6.88 -6.16
CA SER A 103 -16.17 6.05 -7.36
C SER A 103 -16.07 6.84 -8.67
N ARG A 104 -16.46 8.10 -8.68
CA ARG A 104 -16.41 8.97 -9.87
C ARG A 104 -14.97 9.35 -10.21
N SER A 105 -14.15 9.64 -9.21
CA SER A 105 -12.74 9.94 -9.38
C SER A 105 -11.89 8.70 -9.54
N LEU A 106 -12.25 7.59 -8.87
CA LEU A 106 -11.50 6.34 -8.91
C LEU A 106 -11.53 5.68 -10.30
N ARG A 107 -12.68 5.61 -10.95
CA ARG A 107 -12.82 4.94 -12.26
C ARG A 107 -11.93 5.53 -13.36
N PRO A 108 -11.92 6.84 -13.62
CA PRO A 108 -11.00 7.42 -14.61
C PRO A 108 -9.53 7.22 -14.21
N PHE A 109 -9.21 7.25 -12.93
CA PHE A 109 -7.87 6.97 -12.44
C PHE A 109 -7.44 5.53 -12.77
N LEU A 110 -8.27 4.54 -12.52
CA LEU A 110 -7.98 3.15 -12.87
C LEU A 110 -7.77 2.94 -14.37
N ARG A 111 -8.59 3.58 -15.20
CA ARG A 111 -8.42 3.54 -16.67
C ARG A 111 -7.11 4.20 -17.10
N ALA A 112 -6.74 5.31 -16.48
CA ALA A 112 -5.48 5.97 -16.77
C ALA A 112 -4.28 5.07 -16.40
N VAL A 113 -4.33 4.40 -15.26
CA VAL A 113 -3.32 3.40 -14.87
C VAL A 113 -3.28 2.27 -15.89
N GLY A 114 -4.42 1.70 -16.26
CA GLY A 114 -4.50 0.62 -17.24
C GLY A 114 -3.91 0.99 -18.60
N ALA A 115 -4.07 2.25 -19.01
CA ALA A 115 -3.53 2.74 -20.29
C ALA A 115 -1.99 2.84 -20.30
N THR A 116 -1.33 2.72 -19.14
CA THR A 116 0.14 2.76 -19.02
C THR A 116 0.77 1.37 -18.95
N LEU A 117 -0.03 0.32 -18.82
CA LEU A 117 0.40 -1.07 -18.72
C LEU A 117 0.47 -1.75 -20.09
#